data_577e44bc658f735b18f6811596e9c9df
#
_entry.id   577e44bc658f735b18f6811596e9c9df
#
_cell.length_a   1.000
_cell.length_b   1.000
_cell.length_c   1.000
_cell.angle_alpha   90.00
_cell.angle_beta   90.00
_cell.angle_gamma   90.00
#
_symmetry.space_group_name_H-M   'P 1'
#
loop_
_entity.id
_entity.type
_entity.pdbx_description
1 polymer ?
#
loop_
_entity_poly.entity_id
_entity_poly.type
_entity_poly.pdbx_seq_one_letter_code
_entity_poly.pdbx_strand_id
1 'polypeptide(L)'
;MGRELRKPGFMGKYLRKLDRPAMEKFARDKLSELGLMTIQNINQAVETLSGGQRQGVAVARAAAFGSKVIILDEPTAALGVKESRRVLELIQDVKSRGIPIILISHNMPHVFEVADRIHVHRLGKRLCVIDPKEHSMSDAVAYMTGAKVPGQDQAA
;
A
#
# COMPACT_ATOMS: atom_id res chain seq x y z
N MET A 1 -10.50 -12.74 11.11
CA MET A 1 -10.78 -11.69 10.14
C MET A 1 -11.36 -12.21 8.83
N GLY A 2 -12.12 -13.29 8.89
CA GLY A 2 -12.94 -13.82 7.80
C GLY A 2 -12.21 -14.69 6.77
N ARG A 3 -10.91 -14.87 6.90
CA ARG A 3 -10.09 -15.70 6.00
C ARG A 3 -9.21 -16.71 6.72
N GLU A 4 -9.62 -17.08 7.93
CA GLU A 4 -8.92 -18.07 8.72
C GLU A 4 -9.07 -19.46 8.06
N LEU A 5 -7.96 -20.18 7.96
CA LEU A 5 -7.95 -21.55 7.47
C LEU A 5 -8.48 -22.50 8.55
N ARG A 6 -9.38 -23.39 8.19
CA ARG A 6 -9.95 -24.39 9.09
C ARG A 6 -9.38 -25.76 8.76
N LYS A 7 -9.29 -26.62 9.78
CA LYS A 7 -8.90 -28.01 9.57
C LYS A 7 -9.85 -28.71 8.59
N PRO A 8 -9.38 -29.63 7.77
CA PRO A 8 -10.26 -30.41 6.89
C PRO A 8 -11.17 -31.36 7.71
N GLY A 9 -12.26 -31.81 7.08
CA GLY A 9 -13.20 -32.79 7.63
C GLY A 9 -14.13 -32.24 8.72
N PHE A 10 -14.63 -33.14 9.57
CA PHE A 10 -15.63 -32.86 10.60
C PHE A 10 -15.20 -31.74 11.58
N MET A 11 -13.92 -31.77 12.01
CA MET A 11 -13.39 -30.77 12.97
C MET A 11 -13.40 -29.34 12.42
N GLY A 12 -13.14 -29.14 11.14
CA GLY A 12 -13.20 -27.81 10.52
C GLY A 12 -14.61 -27.37 10.15
N LYS A 13 -15.43 -28.31 9.68
CA LYS A 13 -16.80 -28.02 9.23
C LYS A 13 -17.75 -27.75 10.40
N TYR A 14 -17.76 -28.60 11.42
CA TYR A 14 -18.72 -28.53 12.53
C TYR A 14 -18.15 -27.83 13.76
N LEU A 15 -16.91 -28.16 14.17
CA LEU A 15 -16.27 -27.56 15.33
C LEU A 15 -15.54 -26.24 15.03
N ARG A 16 -15.50 -25.82 13.74
CA ARG A 16 -14.85 -24.59 13.27
C ARG A 16 -13.40 -24.46 13.75
N LYS A 17 -12.72 -25.58 13.97
CA LYS A 17 -11.35 -25.62 14.48
C LYS A 17 -10.38 -25.03 13.46
N LEU A 18 -9.57 -24.05 13.88
CA LEU A 18 -8.58 -23.40 13.04
C LEU A 18 -7.39 -24.32 12.77
N ASP A 19 -6.85 -24.21 11.55
CA ASP A 19 -5.59 -24.82 11.16
C ASP A 19 -4.44 -23.83 11.34
N ARG A 20 -3.97 -23.70 12.59
CA ARG A 20 -2.89 -22.78 12.92
C ARG A 20 -1.60 -23.04 12.14
N PRO A 21 -1.11 -24.28 12.01
CA PRO A 21 0.11 -24.55 11.23
C PRO A 21 -0.03 -24.12 9.76
N ALA A 22 -1.16 -24.39 9.12
CA ALA A 22 -1.41 -23.96 7.74
C ALA A 22 -1.49 -22.44 7.63
N MET A 23 -2.10 -21.75 8.59
CA MET A 23 -2.15 -20.29 8.65
C MET A 23 -0.77 -19.66 8.85
N GLU A 24 0.06 -20.22 9.73
CA GLU A 24 1.43 -19.75 9.98
C GLU A 24 2.30 -19.92 8.73
N LYS A 25 2.22 -21.08 8.08
CA LYS A 25 2.92 -21.34 6.82
C LYS A 25 2.49 -20.34 5.74
N PHE A 26 1.20 -20.19 5.52
CA PHE A 26 0.66 -19.23 4.53
C PHE A 26 1.12 -17.80 4.81
N ALA A 27 1.08 -17.35 6.07
CA ALA A 27 1.51 -16.01 6.43
C ALA A 27 3.02 -15.82 6.19
N ARG A 28 3.85 -16.82 6.56
CA ARG A 28 5.30 -16.81 6.34
C ARG A 28 5.64 -16.75 4.86
N ASP A 29 4.98 -17.58 4.05
CA ASP A 29 5.19 -17.61 2.61
C ASP A 29 4.85 -16.25 1.98
N LYS A 30 3.72 -15.64 2.36
CA LYS A 30 3.30 -14.34 1.85
C LYS A 30 4.20 -13.18 2.28
N LEU A 31 4.68 -13.17 3.50
CA LEU A 31 5.64 -12.17 3.97
C LEU A 31 7.00 -12.33 3.27
N SER A 32 7.44 -13.57 3.06
CA SER A 32 8.67 -13.87 2.33
C SER A 32 8.60 -13.45 0.87
N GLU A 33 7.49 -13.76 0.17
CA GLU A 33 7.25 -13.34 -1.22
C GLU A 33 7.35 -11.81 -1.39
N LEU A 34 7.05 -11.05 -0.36
CA LEU A 34 7.07 -9.58 -0.35
C LEU A 34 8.33 -9.00 0.33
N GLY A 35 9.36 -9.82 0.55
CA GLY A 35 10.63 -9.37 1.12
C GLY A 35 10.58 -8.94 2.58
N LEU A 36 9.48 -9.22 3.29
CA LEU A 36 9.30 -8.85 4.71
C LEU A 36 9.95 -9.85 5.67
N MET A 37 11.22 -10.18 5.43
CA MET A 37 12.00 -11.15 6.22
C MET A 37 12.38 -10.66 7.61
N THR A 38 12.15 -9.38 7.93
CA THR A 38 12.49 -8.79 9.25
C THR A 38 11.56 -9.23 10.36
N ILE A 39 10.43 -9.88 10.04
CA ILE A 39 9.48 -10.41 11.02
C ILE A 39 9.86 -11.86 11.30
N GLN A 40 10.67 -12.07 12.33
CA GLN A 40 11.18 -13.39 12.71
C GLN A 40 10.12 -14.28 13.38
N ASN A 41 9.27 -13.70 14.22
CA ASN A 41 8.22 -14.41 14.93
C ASN A 41 6.84 -14.11 14.33
N ILE A 42 6.30 -15.07 13.57
CA ILE A 42 4.99 -14.92 12.91
C ILE A 42 3.82 -14.81 13.91
N ASN A 43 4.00 -15.27 15.13
CA ASN A 43 2.99 -15.20 16.20
C ASN A 43 3.14 -13.95 17.08
N GLN A 44 4.08 -13.06 16.75
CA GLN A 44 4.25 -11.81 17.46
C GLN A 44 3.00 -10.91 17.28
N ALA A 45 2.57 -10.28 18.37
CA ALA A 45 1.47 -9.34 18.32
C ALA A 45 1.84 -8.12 17.45
N VAL A 46 0.94 -7.72 16.53
CA VAL A 46 1.20 -6.63 15.56
C VAL A 46 1.52 -5.30 16.26
N GLU A 47 0.96 -5.05 17.42
CA GLU A 47 1.23 -3.86 18.24
C GLU A 47 2.68 -3.73 18.70
N THR A 48 3.42 -4.85 18.82
CA THR A 48 4.84 -4.87 19.22
C THR A 48 5.80 -4.70 18.03
N LEU A 49 5.29 -4.66 16.81
CA LEU A 49 6.06 -4.39 15.60
C LEU A 49 6.43 -2.90 15.49
N SER A 50 7.54 -2.60 14.81
CA SER A 50 7.84 -1.22 14.42
C SER A 50 6.78 -0.64 13.48
N GLY A 51 6.69 0.68 13.36
CA GLY A 51 5.74 1.34 12.45
C GLY A 51 5.84 0.81 11.01
N GLY A 52 7.07 0.73 10.47
CA GLY A 52 7.31 0.20 9.13
C GLY A 52 6.96 -1.29 8.98
N GLN A 53 7.24 -2.10 10.00
CA GLN A 53 6.83 -3.52 10.00
C GLN A 53 5.31 -3.67 10.01
N ARG A 54 4.60 -2.88 10.86
CA ARG A 54 3.12 -2.88 10.88
C ARG A 54 2.53 -2.50 9.51
N GLN A 55 3.08 -1.44 8.91
CA GLN A 55 2.65 -1.00 7.59
C GLN A 55 2.92 -2.05 6.51
N GLY A 56 4.11 -2.67 6.53
CA GLY A 56 4.46 -3.79 5.65
C GLY A 56 3.48 -4.96 5.77
N VAL A 57 3.12 -5.35 6.99
CA VAL A 57 2.09 -6.39 7.23
C VAL A 57 0.73 -5.98 6.68
N ALA A 58 0.33 -4.71 6.82
CA ALA A 58 -0.93 -4.22 6.28
C ALA A 58 -0.97 -4.29 4.75
N VAL A 59 0.11 -3.87 4.06
CA VAL A 59 0.25 -3.99 2.60
C VAL A 59 0.29 -5.44 2.17
N ALA A 60 1.07 -6.29 2.84
CA ALA A 60 1.16 -7.71 2.55
C ALA A 60 -0.20 -8.41 2.69
N ARG A 61 -0.97 -8.07 3.73
CA ARG A 61 -2.33 -8.56 3.92
C ARG A 61 -3.25 -8.12 2.77
N ALA A 62 -3.17 -6.85 2.37
CA ALA A 62 -3.95 -6.34 1.25
C ALA A 62 -3.59 -7.07 -0.05
N ALA A 63 -2.30 -7.26 -0.34
CA ALA A 63 -1.81 -7.98 -1.52
C ALA A 63 -2.17 -9.48 -1.51
N ALA A 64 -2.10 -10.15 -0.34
CA ALA A 64 -2.43 -11.57 -0.22
C ALA A 64 -3.91 -11.88 -0.44
N PHE A 65 -4.80 -10.94 -0.13
CA PHE A 65 -6.25 -11.13 -0.18
C PHE A 65 -6.96 -10.21 -1.17
N GLY A 66 -6.32 -9.10 -1.58
CA GLY A 66 -6.80 -8.18 -2.60
C GLY A 66 -6.51 -8.75 -3.99
N SER A 67 -7.54 -9.01 -4.77
CA SER A 67 -7.37 -9.61 -6.10
C SER A 67 -7.56 -8.63 -7.25
N LYS A 68 -8.16 -7.48 -7.01
CA LYS A 68 -8.54 -6.53 -8.07
C LYS A 68 -7.89 -5.16 -7.94
N VAL A 69 -7.87 -4.60 -6.75
CA VAL A 69 -7.28 -3.28 -6.46
C VAL A 69 -6.93 -3.18 -4.97
N ILE A 70 -5.85 -2.49 -4.66
CA ILE A 70 -5.43 -2.16 -3.30
C ILE A 70 -5.52 -0.65 -3.13
N ILE A 71 -6.11 -0.21 -2.02
CA ILE A 71 -6.17 1.20 -1.64
C ILE A 71 -5.27 1.39 -0.42
N LEU A 72 -4.32 2.30 -0.53
CA LEU A 72 -3.38 2.66 0.52
C LEU A 72 -3.56 4.14 0.85
N ASP A 73 -3.94 4.41 2.09
CA ASP A 73 -4.14 5.75 2.60
C ASP A 73 -2.98 6.11 3.53
N GLU A 74 -2.20 7.12 3.12
CA GLU A 74 -1.01 7.63 3.81
C GLU A 74 -0.05 6.53 4.31
N PRO A 75 0.37 5.57 3.47
CA PRO A 75 1.10 4.39 3.94
C PRO A 75 2.50 4.68 4.47
N THR A 76 3.04 5.85 4.23
CA THR A 76 4.36 6.28 4.71
C THR A 76 4.29 7.36 5.81
N ALA A 77 3.08 7.75 6.23
CA ALA A 77 2.91 8.74 7.29
C ALA A 77 3.50 8.23 8.62
N ALA A 78 4.16 9.12 9.34
CA ALA A 78 4.78 8.86 10.64
C ALA A 78 5.85 7.72 10.63
N LEU A 79 6.41 7.40 9.46
CA LEU A 79 7.52 6.48 9.32
C LEU A 79 8.84 7.24 9.13
N GLY A 80 9.95 6.66 9.61
CA GLY A 80 11.29 7.14 9.31
C GLY A 80 11.65 6.91 7.84
N VAL A 81 12.76 7.53 7.40
CA VAL A 81 13.19 7.47 5.99
C VAL A 81 13.41 6.03 5.51
N LYS A 82 14.06 5.20 6.32
CA LYS A 82 14.34 3.78 5.97
C LYS A 82 13.06 2.95 5.89
N GLU A 83 12.13 3.17 6.80
CA GLU A 83 10.83 2.49 6.83
C GLU A 83 9.96 2.89 5.65
N SER A 84 9.90 4.18 5.34
CA SER A 84 9.17 4.69 4.18
C SER A 84 9.71 4.09 2.88
N ARG A 85 11.05 4.04 2.73
CA ARG A 85 11.68 3.44 1.56
C ARG A 85 11.25 1.99 1.35
N ARG A 86 11.26 1.17 2.41
CA ARG A 86 10.80 -0.23 2.35
C ARG A 86 9.34 -0.37 1.95
N VAL A 87 8.48 0.54 2.44
CA VAL A 87 7.06 0.55 2.06
C VAL A 87 6.89 0.90 0.57
N LEU A 88 7.66 1.87 0.05
CA LEU A 88 7.62 2.22 -1.38
C LEU A 88 8.13 1.07 -2.26
N GLU A 89 9.21 0.40 -1.87
CA GLU A 89 9.73 -0.79 -2.56
C GLU A 89 8.66 -1.91 -2.60
N LEU A 90 7.95 -2.13 -1.49
CA LEU A 90 6.86 -3.09 -1.42
C LEU A 90 5.69 -2.70 -2.33
N ILE A 91 5.34 -1.42 -2.42
CA ILE A 91 4.32 -0.91 -3.33
C ILE A 91 4.72 -1.18 -4.80
N GLN A 92 5.97 -0.92 -5.15
CA GLN A 92 6.49 -1.19 -6.49
C GLN A 92 6.49 -2.69 -6.83
N ASP A 93 6.85 -3.55 -5.87
CA ASP A 93 6.81 -5.01 -6.05
C ASP A 93 5.38 -5.50 -6.29
N VAL A 94 4.41 -5.05 -5.49
CA VAL A 94 2.99 -5.39 -5.69
C VAL A 94 2.48 -4.89 -7.05
N LYS A 95 2.87 -3.67 -7.44
CA LYS A 95 2.54 -3.09 -8.76
C LYS A 95 3.13 -3.92 -9.90
N SER A 96 4.38 -4.37 -9.79
CA SER A 96 5.06 -5.20 -10.81
C SER A 96 4.37 -6.55 -11.04
N ARG A 97 3.62 -7.04 -10.05
CA ARG A 97 2.79 -8.26 -10.16
C ARG A 97 1.44 -8.01 -10.84
N GLY A 98 1.22 -6.81 -11.39
CA GLY A 98 -0.01 -6.45 -12.09
C GLY A 98 -1.20 -6.16 -11.19
N ILE A 99 -0.99 -5.92 -9.90
CA ILE A 99 -2.06 -5.55 -8.96
C ILE A 99 -2.19 -4.01 -8.98
N PRO A 100 -3.32 -3.45 -9.40
CA PRO A 100 -3.54 -2.01 -9.40
C PRO A 100 -3.56 -1.45 -7.97
N ILE A 101 -2.93 -0.30 -7.76
CA ILE A 101 -2.86 0.37 -6.46
C ILE A 101 -3.41 1.79 -6.60
N ILE A 102 -4.29 2.18 -5.68
CA ILE A 102 -4.68 3.57 -5.45
C ILE A 102 -3.93 4.03 -4.21
N LEU A 103 -2.97 4.94 -4.41
CA LEU A 103 -2.19 5.54 -3.34
C LEU A 103 -2.74 6.93 -3.03
N ILE A 104 -3.16 7.16 -1.80
CA ILE A 104 -3.53 8.48 -1.29
C ILE A 104 -2.37 8.97 -0.43
N SER A 105 -1.78 10.09 -0.81
CA SER A 105 -0.70 10.71 -0.05
C SER A 105 -0.53 12.19 -0.39
N HIS A 106 0.01 12.94 0.57
CA HIS A 106 0.45 14.32 0.38
C HIS A 106 1.99 14.44 0.25
N ASN A 107 2.70 13.32 0.38
CA ASN A 107 4.16 13.28 0.22
C ASN A 107 4.53 13.16 -1.27
N MET A 108 4.70 14.30 -1.94
CA MET A 108 4.95 14.35 -3.38
C MET A 108 6.18 13.57 -3.84
N PRO A 109 7.35 13.62 -3.16
CA PRO A 109 8.48 12.76 -3.50
C PRO A 109 8.10 11.27 -3.60
N HIS A 110 7.36 10.75 -2.63
CA HIS A 110 6.93 9.35 -2.62
C HIS A 110 5.92 9.06 -3.74
N VAL A 111 4.97 9.99 -3.97
CA VAL A 111 3.97 9.84 -5.04
C VAL A 111 4.65 9.81 -6.41
N PHE A 112 5.56 10.74 -6.69
CA PHE A 112 6.28 10.81 -7.96
C PHE A 112 7.19 9.61 -8.21
N GLU A 113 7.67 8.97 -7.15
CA GLU A 113 8.51 7.76 -7.26
C GLU A 113 7.73 6.54 -7.74
N VAL A 114 6.44 6.38 -7.33
CA VAL A 114 5.71 5.12 -7.54
C VAL A 114 4.51 5.22 -8.48
N ALA A 115 3.97 6.42 -8.70
CA ALA A 115 2.74 6.60 -9.45
C ALA A 115 2.97 6.60 -10.98
N ASP A 116 2.02 6.02 -11.72
CA ASP A 116 1.94 6.15 -13.18
C ASP A 116 1.08 7.35 -13.58
N ARG A 117 0.10 7.71 -12.75
CA ARG A 117 -0.79 8.86 -12.95
C ARG A 117 -1.15 9.44 -11.60
N ILE A 118 -1.22 10.76 -11.52
CA ILE A 118 -1.56 11.49 -10.31
C ILE A 118 -2.87 12.24 -10.52
N HIS A 119 -3.88 11.90 -9.73
CA HIS A 119 -5.15 12.59 -9.68
C HIS A 119 -5.08 13.68 -8.61
N VAL A 120 -5.05 14.93 -9.02
CA VAL A 120 -5.04 16.06 -8.09
C VAL A 120 -6.47 16.40 -7.67
N HIS A 121 -6.72 16.32 -6.38
CA HIS A 121 -8.00 16.68 -5.76
C HIS A 121 -7.86 17.95 -4.93
N ARG A 122 -8.83 18.84 -5.03
CA ARG A 122 -8.91 20.06 -4.24
C ARG A 122 -10.36 20.41 -3.94
N LEU A 123 -10.65 20.74 -2.68
CA LEU A 123 -11.99 21.13 -2.22
C LEU A 123 -13.10 20.15 -2.66
N GLY A 124 -12.84 18.85 -2.55
CA GLY A 124 -13.79 17.79 -2.89
C GLY A 124 -13.98 17.53 -4.40
N LYS A 125 -13.21 18.20 -5.27
CA LYS A 125 -13.30 18.03 -6.71
C LYS A 125 -11.97 17.55 -7.29
N ARG A 126 -12.02 16.70 -8.32
CA ARG A 126 -10.85 16.37 -9.13
C ARG A 126 -10.52 17.58 -10.00
N LEU A 127 -9.35 18.15 -9.80
CA LEU A 127 -8.88 19.31 -10.54
C LEU A 127 -8.28 18.91 -11.89
N CYS A 128 -7.34 17.96 -11.89
CA CYS A 128 -6.67 17.44 -13.07
C CYS A 128 -6.12 16.03 -12.84
N VAL A 129 -5.63 15.45 -13.93
CA VAL A 129 -4.81 14.23 -13.92
C VAL A 129 -3.50 14.58 -14.60
N ILE A 130 -2.38 14.28 -13.97
CA ILE A 130 -1.04 14.56 -14.49
C ILE A 130 -0.21 13.28 -14.59
N ASP A 131 0.70 13.25 -15.56
CA ASP A 131 1.74 12.23 -15.68
C ASP A 131 2.98 12.75 -14.92
N PRO A 132 3.52 11.99 -13.95
CA PRO A 132 4.71 12.40 -13.23
C PRO A 132 5.98 12.48 -14.09
N LYS A 133 5.96 11.94 -15.33
CA LYS A 133 7.07 12.04 -16.28
C LYS A 133 7.05 13.35 -17.07
N GLU A 134 5.86 13.97 -17.22
CA GLU A 134 5.66 15.18 -18.00
C GLU A 134 5.51 16.43 -17.13
N HIS A 135 5.24 16.25 -15.85
CA HIS A 135 4.99 17.33 -14.89
C HIS A 135 5.99 17.31 -13.73
N SER A 136 6.35 18.46 -13.23
CA SER A 136 7.19 18.58 -12.04
C SER A 136 6.40 18.40 -10.75
N MET A 137 7.11 18.09 -9.64
CA MET A 137 6.50 18.10 -8.31
C MET A 137 5.97 19.49 -7.93
N SER A 138 6.63 20.57 -8.38
CA SER A 138 6.18 21.93 -8.12
C SER A 138 4.85 22.24 -8.82
N ASP A 139 4.62 21.70 -10.03
CA ASP A 139 3.33 21.84 -10.71
C ASP A 139 2.22 21.12 -9.94
N ALA A 140 2.47 19.90 -9.49
CA ALA A 140 1.50 19.14 -8.69
C ALA A 140 1.11 19.90 -7.41
N VAL A 141 2.09 20.44 -6.68
CA VAL A 141 1.86 21.25 -5.47
C VAL A 141 1.10 22.54 -5.82
N ALA A 142 1.46 23.21 -6.92
CA ALA A 142 0.76 24.42 -7.35
C ALA A 142 -0.72 24.16 -7.68
N TYR A 143 -1.03 23.03 -8.32
CA TYR A 143 -2.41 22.59 -8.54
C TYR A 143 -3.13 22.27 -7.23
N MET A 144 -2.50 21.53 -6.32
CA MET A 144 -3.10 21.17 -5.01
C MET A 144 -3.43 22.40 -4.17
N THR A 145 -2.56 23.40 -4.16
CA THR A 145 -2.76 24.64 -3.40
C THR A 145 -3.67 25.64 -4.12
N GLY A 146 -3.85 25.48 -5.44
CA GLY A 146 -4.58 26.42 -6.28
C GLY A 146 -3.77 27.64 -6.73
N ALA A 147 -2.45 27.60 -6.57
CA ALA A 147 -1.54 28.62 -7.11
C ALA A 147 -1.48 28.55 -8.64
N LYS A 148 -1.83 27.40 -9.23
CA LYS A 148 -1.91 27.16 -10.67
C LYS A 148 -3.23 26.47 -11.02
N VAL A 149 -3.82 26.83 -12.16
CA VAL A 149 -5.06 26.21 -12.65
C VAL A 149 -4.75 25.49 -13.96
N PRO A 150 -5.13 24.21 -14.13
CA PRO A 150 -4.88 23.50 -15.37
C PRO A 150 -5.49 24.19 -16.58
N GLY A 151 -4.72 24.29 -17.67
CA GLY A 151 -5.18 24.92 -18.91
C GLY A 151 -5.02 26.45 -19.01
N GLN A 152 -4.50 27.12 -17.99
CA GLN A 152 -4.21 28.57 -18.06
C GLN A 152 -2.78 28.88 -18.54
N ASP A 153 -1.93 27.88 -18.72
CA ASP A 153 -0.53 28.07 -19.17
C ASP A 153 -0.37 28.33 -20.68
N GLN A 154 -1.48 28.45 -21.47
CA GLN A 154 -1.42 28.71 -22.92
C GLN A 154 -1.77 30.16 -23.29
N ALA A 155 -1.88 31.05 -22.33
CA ALA A 155 -2.24 32.46 -22.56
C ALA A 155 -1.20 33.41 -21.97
N ALA A 156 0.07 33.27 -22.36
CA ALA A 156 1.12 34.27 -22.15
C ALA A 156 2.12 34.25 -23.30
#